data_019f457f090b056d6d2ebe08a3f29beb
#
_entry.id   019f457f090b056d6d2ebe08a3f29beb
#
_cell.length_a   1.000
_cell.length_b   1.000
_cell.length_c   1.000
_cell.angle_alpha   90.00
_cell.angle_beta   90.00
_cell.angle_gamma   90.00
#
_symmetry.space_group_name_H-M   'P 1'
#
loop_
_entity.id
_entity.type
_entity.pdbx_description
1 polymer ?
#
loop_
_entity_poly.entity_id
_entity_poly.type
_entity_poly.pdbx_seq_one_letter_code
_entity_poly.pdbx_strand_id
1 'polypeptide(L)'
;MKLHHLLRGFFYLAFLLAMFAALGSAAWGQTNASLRGTVTDQSGGIVVGAQVTLLNVGTGIARKTITGNDGGYLFDLVQVGKYKVTVEK
;
A
#
# COMPACT_ATOMS: atom_id res chain seq x y z
N MET A 1 -12.29 -5.95 -51.76
CA MET A 1 -12.29 -7.11 -50.85
C MET A 1 -11.05 -7.20 -49.96
N LYS A 2 -9.87 -7.04 -50.51
CA LYS A 2 -8.63 -7.13 -49.73
C LYS A 2 -8.46 -5.97 -48.71
N LEU A 3 -9.07 -4.82 -48.97
CA LEU A 3 -8.97 -3.64 -48.11
C LEU A 3 -9.71 -3.83 -46.74
N HIS A 4 -10.81 -4.57 -46.73
CA HIS A 4 -11.58 -4.80 -45.52
C HIS A 4 -10.83 -5.66 -44.49
N HIS A 5 -10.04 -6.62 -44.92
CA HIS A 5 -9.24 -7.44 -44.01
C HIS A 5 -8.09 -6.66 -43.38
N LEU A 6 -7.46 -5.77 -44.12
CA LEU A 6 -6.39 -4.91 -43.60
C LEU A 6 -6.90 -3.92 -42.58
N LEU A 7 -8.08 -3.31 -42.78
CA LEU A 7 -8.71 -2.38 -41.86
C LEU A 7 -9.11 -3.07 -40.53
N ARG A 8 -9.61 -4.30 -40.62
CA ARG A 8 -9.95 -5.08 -39.42
C ARG A 8 -8.74 -5.41 -38.56
N GLY A 9 -7.66 -5.86 -39.17
CA GLY A 9 -6.42 -6.16 -38.45
C GLY A 9 -5.82 -4.96 -37.75
N PHE A 10 -5.86 -3.79 -38.39
CA PHE A 10 -5.40 -2.56 -37.81
C PHE A 10 -6.23 -2.14 -36.61
N PHE A 11 -7.54 -2.34 -36.67
CA PHE A 11 -8.47 -1.98 -35.58
C PHE A 11 -8.24 -2.85 -34.35
N TYR A 12 -8.01 -4.13 -34.49
CA TYR A 12 -7.71 -5.04 -33.37
C TYR A 12 -6.36 -4.72 -32.73
N LEU A 13 -5.37 -4.39 -33.50
CA LEU A 13 -4.05 -4.02 -32.98
C LEU A 13 -4.12 -2.74 -32.15
N ALA A 14 -4.84 -1.73 -32.59
CA ALA A 14 -5.03 -0.49 -31.85
C ALA A 14 -5.79 -0.70 -30.54
N PHE A 15 -6.78 -1.59 -30.54
CA PHE A 15 -7.53 -1.94 -29.34
C PHE A 15 -6.66 -2.66 -28.28
N LEU A 16 -5.83 -3.59 -28.70
CA LEU A 16 -4.90 -4.30 -27.82
C LEU A 16 -3.88 -3.35 -27.19
N LEU A 17 -3.34 -2.40 -27.96
CA LEU A 17 -2.42 -1.40 -27.45
C LEU A 17 -3.09 -0.48 -26.43
N ALA A 18 -4.32 -0.07 -26.66
CA ALA A 18 -5.09 0.75 -25.74
C ALA A 18 -5.37 0.04 -24.42
N MET A 19 -5.72 -1.26 -24.44
CA MET A 19 -5.91 -2.06 -23.25
C MET A 19 -4.63 -2.20 -22.42
N PHE A 20 -3.50 -2.42 -23.09
CA PHE A 20 -2.21 -2.55 -22.42
C PHE A 20 -1.81 -1.25 -21.70
N ALA A 21 -2.04 -0.10 -22.31
CA ALA A 21 -1.78 1.20 -21.71
C ALA A 21 -2.66 1.46 -20.48
N ALA A 22 -3.95 1.07 -20.52
CA ALA A 22 -4.86 1.19 -19.40
C ALA A 22 -4.44 0.32 -18.21
N LEU A 23 -4.00 -0.90 -18.43
CA LEU A 23 -3.48 -1.78 -17.39
C LEU A 23 -2.19 -1.24 -16.77
N GLY A 24 -1.29 -0.67 -17.55
CA GLY A 24 -0.09 -0.02 -17.06
C GLY A 24 -0.40 1.18 -16.16
N SER A 25 -1.37 2.01 -16.51
CA SER A 25 -1.79 3.16 -15.70
C SER A 25 -2.39 2.72 -14.37
N ALA A 26 -3.19 1.64 -14.34
CA ALA A 26 -3.77 1.11 -13.11
C ALA A 26 -2.70 0.59 -12.13
N ALA A 27 -1.61 0.00 -12.63
CA ALA A 27 -0.52 -0.51 -11.79
C ALA A 27 0.25 0.62 -11.07
N TRP A 28 0.30 1.82 -11.61
CA TRP A 28 1.00 2.96 -11.00
C TRP A 28 0.17 3.68 -9.91
N GLY A 29 -1.14 3.46 -9.85
CA GLY A 29 -2.04 4.18 -8.96
C GLY A 29 -2.14 3.64 -7.54
N GLN A 30 -1.52 2.48 -7.22
CA GLN A 30 -1.70 1.83 -5.91
C GLN A 30 -0.37 1.59 -5.23
N THR A 31 0.22 2.67 -4.70
CA THR A 31 1.50 2.62 -3.99
C THR A 31 1.35 2.73 -2.48
N ASN A 32 0.14 3.00 -1.97
CA ASN A 32 -0.12 3.19 -0.55
C ASN A 32 -0.88 2.01 0.03
N ALA A 33 -0.52 1.65 1.25
CA ALA A 33 -1.16 0.59 2.02
C ALA A 33 -1.52 1.11 3.41
N SER A 34 -2.24 0.30 4.19
CA SER A 34 -2.48 0.55 5.60
C SER A 34 -1.73 -0.49 6.41
N LEU A 35 -1.12 -0.06 7.52
CA LEU A 35 -0.49 -0.94 8.49
C LEU A 35 -1.29 -0.90 9.78
N ARG A 36 -1.79 -2.07 10.19
CA ARG A 36 -2.61 -2.22 11.41
C ARG A 36 -2.01 -3.30 12.29
N GLY A 37 -2.06 -3.09 13.59
CA GLY A 37 -1.60 -4.09 14.54
C GLY A 37 -2.17 -3.88 15.93
N THR A 38 -1.80 -4.77 16.84
CA THR A 38 -2.20 -4.73 18.25
C THR A 38 -0.96 -4.90 19.11
N VAL A 39 -0.87 -4.11 20.19
CA VAL A 39 0.22 -4.22 21.15
C VAL A 39 -0.26 -5.02 22.36
N THR A 40 0.47 -6.08 22.66
CA THR A 40 0.22 -6.91 23.85
C THR A 40 1.49 -7.03 24.68
N ASP A 41 1.33 -7.25 25.99
CA ASP A 41 2.45 -7.49 26.91
C ASP A 41 2.81 -8.98 26.94
N GLN A 42 3.77 -9.35 27.79
CA GLN A 42 4.24 -10.75 27.92
C GLN A 42 3.17 -11.68 28.46
N SER A 43 2.19 -11.18 29.19
CA SER A 43 1.07 -11.96 29.71
C SER A 43 -0.08 -12.12 28.70
N GLY A 44 0.02 -11.49 27.53
CA GLY A 44 -1.01 -11.49 26.50
C GLY A 44 -2.05 -10.40 26.68
N GLY A 45 -1.92 -9.52 27.69
CA GLY A 45 -2.82 -8.39 27.90
C GLY A 45 -2.57 -7.26 26.90
N ILE A 46 -3.64 -6.58 26.50
CA ILE A 46 -3.53 -5.43 25.60
C ILE A 46 -2.86 -4.26 26.32
N VAL A 47 -2.10 -3.46 25.57
CA VAL A 47 -1.42 -2.27 26.08
C VAL A 47 -2.07 -1.04 25.48
N VAL A 48 -2.75 -0.27 26.35
CA VAL A 48 -3.43 0.98 25.99
C VAL A 48 -2.47 2.15 26.22
N GLY A 49 -2.48 3.13 25.30
CA GLY A 49 -1.69 4.35 25.46
C GLY A 49 -0.20 4.17 25.19
N ALA A 50 0.20 3.08 24.51
CA ALA A 50 1.58 2.90 24.08
C ALA A 50 1.88 3.73 22.84
N GLN A 51 3.09 4.28 22.78
CA GLN A 51 3.54 5.01 21.59
C GLN A 51 4.11 4.01 20.57
N VAL A 52 3.57 4.02 19.38
CA VAL A 52 4.03 3.20 18.26
C VAL A 52 4.69 4.11 17.24
N THR A 53 5.94 3.81 16.89
CA THR A 53 6.71 4.57 15.91
C THR A 53 6.93 3.70 14.67
N LEU A 54 6.57 4.25 13.51
CA LEU A 54 6.82 3.63 12.20
C LEU A 54 7.94 4.41 11.52
N LEU A 55 9.11 3.80 11.39
CA LEU A 55 10.27 4.41 10.77
C LEU A 55 10.47 3.84 9.37
N ASN A 56 10.50 4.71 8.36
CA ASN A 56 10.93 4.35 7.02
C ASN A 56 12.45 4.29 6.99
N VAL A 57 13.00 3.09 6.84
CA VAL A 57 14.45 2.86 6.89
C VAL A 57 15.17 3.53 5.72
N GLY A 58 14.50 3.62 4.55
CA GLY A 58 15.09 4.21 3.36
C GLY A 58 15.16 5.73 3.38
N THR A 59 14.14 6.40 3.94
CA THR A 59 14.05 7.88 3.95
C THR A 59 14.39 8.50 5.29
N GLY A 60 14.36 7.72 6.39
CA GLY A 60 14.51 8.23 7.75
C GLY A 60 13.28 8.92 8.29
N ILE A 61 12.17 8.94 7.58
CA ILE A 61 10.94 9.58 8.03
C ILE A 61 10.24 8.68 9.05
N ALA A 62 9.89 9.25 10.20
CA ALA A 62 9.17 8.55 11.26
C ALA A 62 7.76 9.11 11.44
N ARG A 63 6.80 8.21 11.66
CA ARG A 63 5.42 8.54 12.03
C ARG A 63 5.12 7.90 13.37
N LYS A 64 4.28 8.56 14.18
CA LYS A 64 3.95 8.08 15.53
C LYS A 64 2.45 8.05 15.72
N THR A 65 1.98 7.07 16.48
CA THR A 65 0.60 6.98 16.93
C THR A 65 0.55 6.38 18.34
N ILE A 66 -0.62 6.41 18.96
CA ILE A 66 -0.85 5.89 20.30
C ILE A 66 -1.88 4.77 20.20
N THR A 67 -1.66 3.69 20.93
CA THR A 67 -2.62 2.58 20.95
C THR A 67 -3.92 2.97 21.64
N GLY A 68 -5.04 2.49 21.09
CA GLY A 68 -6.36 2.72 21.62
C GLY A 68 -6.76 1.76 22.74
N ASN A 69 -8.04 1.79 23.12
CA ASN A 69 -8.59 0.98 24.22
C ASN A 69 -8.51 -0.53 23.96
N ASP A 70 -8.40 -0.93 22.71
CA ASP A 70 -8.21 -2.32 22.29
C ASP A 70 -6.73 -2.71 22.11
N GLY A 71 -5.81 -1.81 22.42
CA GLY A 71 -4.38 -1.99 22.16
C GLY A 71 -4.01 -1.85 20.70
N GLY A 72 -4.95 -1.44 19.85
CA GLY A 72 -4.75 -1.35 18.41
C GLY A 72 -4.09 -0.07 17.94
N TYR A 73 -3.37 -0.15 16.84
CA TYR A 73 -2.81 1.01 16.15
C TYR A 73 -3.04 0.88 14.65
N LEU A 74 -3.07 2.04 13.97
CA LEU A 74 -3.27 2.09 12.52
C LEU A 74 -2.42 3.22 11.93
N PHE A 75 -1.70 2.90 10.86
CA PHE A 75 -1.04 3.88 10.00
C PHE A 75 -1.65 3.78 8.61
N ASP A 76 -2.31 4.86 8.17
CA ASP A 76 -2.84 4.97 6.81
C ASP A 76 -1.80 5.52 5.86
N LEU A 77 -1.99 5.27 4.56
CA LEU A 77 -1.18 5.84 3.49
C LEU A 77 0.32 5.55 3.68
N VAL A 78 0.64 4.27 3.94
CA VAL A 78 2.02 3.81 4.07
C VAL A 78 2.53 3.46 2.68
N GLN A 79 3.58 4.13 2.25
CA GLN A 79 4.23 3.85 0.96
C GLN A 79 4.99 2.52 1.02
N VAL A 80 5.14 1.87 -0.13
CA VAL A 80 5.93 0.64 -0.23
C VAL A 80 7.38 0.92 0.16
N GLY A 81 7.94 0.04 1.01
CA GLY A 81 9.30 0.19 1.49
C GLY A 81 9.58 -0.70 2.69
N LYS A 82 10.74 -0.50 3.28
CA LYS A 82 11.16 -1.18 4.50
C LYS A 82 10.91 -0.28 5.70
N TYR A 83 10.32 -0.85 6.73
CA TYR A 83 9.93 -0.11 7.91
C TYR A 83 10.37 -0.83 9.18
N LYS A 84 10.62 -0.04 10.21
CA LYS A 84 10.86 -0.53 11.56
C LYS A 84 9.74 -0.03 12.47
N VAL A 85 9.10 -0.94 13.18
CA VAL A 85 8.07 -0.61 14.16
C VAL A 85 8.66 -0.71 15.56
N THR A 86 8.54 0.37 16.33
CA THR A 86 9.01 0.44 17.72
C THR A 86 7.85 0.83 18.63
N VAL A 87 7.73 0.16 19.75
CA VAL A 87 6.67 0.40 20.74
C VAL A 87 7.30 0.80 22.06
N GLU A 88 6.80 1.89 22.64
CA GLU A 88 7.25 2.39 23.94
C GLU A 88 6.04 2.74 24.81
N LYS A 89 6.20 2.51 26.09
CA LYS A 89 5.19 2.94 27.07
C LYS A 89 5.82 3.50 28.34
#